data_085ee3c48f10ad2ab5107fa1e38ea2bf
#
_entry.id   085ee3c48f10ad2ab5107fa1e38ea2bf
#
_cell.length_a   1.000
_cell.length_b   1.000
_cell.length_c   1.000
_cell.angle_alpha   90.00
_cell.angle_beta   90.00
_cell.angle_gamma   90.00
#
_symmetry.space_group_name_H-M   'P 1'
#
loop_
_entity.id
_entity.type
_entity.pdbx_description
1 polymer ?
#
loop_
_entity_poly.entity_id
_entity_poly.type
_entity_poly.pdbx_seq_one_letter_code
_entity_poly.pdbx_strand_id
1 'polypeptide(L)'
;MSATSLIAKARWRILSSYKVNKLRTRLYQTLHPCREPRIVFVFGCQRSGTTMLRSFIGFDPRVDDQGEGDPPYFWQVPVEDPRYLRAVPDEEIERLSRASHSPVVLIKPLHDSQRAAALLQRFPRSKGIWIFRHYHEVILSHLNYYRGRYDPPCAIFWNSIPPRGKAKA
;
A
#
# COMPACT_ATOMS: atom_id res chain seq x y z
N MET A 1 29.03 -9.07 19.84
CA MET A 1 28.28 -9.37 18.58
C MET A 1 29.28 -9.91 17.58
N SER A 2 29.06 -11.09 17.01
CA SER A 2 30.01 -11.70 16.09
C SER A 2 30.02 -10.98 14.72
N ALA A 3 31.16 -10.97 14.04
CA ALA A 3 31.29 -10.37 12.70
C ALA A 3 30.32 -10.96 11.69
N THR A 4 29.97 -12.24 11.81
CA THR A 4 28.95 -12.93 11.02
C THR A 4 27.56 -12.33 11.17
N SER A 5 27.18 -11.86 12.37
CA SER A 5 25.90 -11.20 12.64
C SER A 5 25.82 -9.82 11.98
N LEU A 6 26.92 -9.08 11.94
CA LEU A 6 27.01 -7.76 11.28
C LEU A 6 26.92 -7.88 9.75
N ILE A 7 27.63 -8.84 9.18
CA ILE A 7 27.60 -9.12 7.73
C ILE A 7 26.21 -9.58 7.30
N ALA A 8 25.55 -10.44 8.07
CA ALA A 8 24.19 -10.88 7.79
C ALA A 8 23.18 -9.70 7.82
N LYS A 9 23.29 -8.82 8.83
CA LYS A 9 22.47 -7.60 8.93
C LYS A 9 22.73 -6.62 7.78
N ALA A 10 23.98 -6.42 7.39
CA ALA A 10 24.33 -5.55 6.26
C ALA A 10 23.80 -6.11 4.93
N ARG A 11 23.97 -7.41 4.68
CA ARG A 11 23.41 -8.09 3.50
C ARG A 11 21.90 -7.99 3.46
N TRP A 12 21.21 -8.18 4.60
CA TRP A 12 19.76 -8.01 4.70
C TRP A 12 19.33 -6.57 4.38
N ARG A 13 20.02 -5.55 4.92
CA ARG A 13 19.73 -4.14 4.62
C ARG A 13 19.90 -3.79 3.14
N ILE A 14 20.93 -4.32 2.49
CA ILE A 14 21.18 -4.10 1.06
C ILE A 14 20.11 -4.82 0.24
N LEU A 15 19.84 -6.08 0.51
CA LEU A 15 18.86 -6.88 -0.21
C LEU A 15 17.42 -6.38 0.01
N SER A 16 17.14 -5.80 1.18
CA SER A 16 15.84 -5.19 1.50
C SER A 16 15.69 -3.75 1.00
N SER A 17 16.72 -3.18 0.39
CA SER A 17 16.64 -1.85 -0.19
C SER A 17 15.62 -1.84 -1.33
N TYR A 18 14.67 -0.91 -1.30
CA TYR A 18 13.67 -0.68 -2.35
C TYR A 18 14.29 -0.60 -3.75
N LYS A 19 15.46 0.06 -3.88
CA LYS A 19 16.18 0.20 -5.14
C LYS A 19 16.67 -1.15 -5.69
N VAL A 20 17.23 -2.00 -4.81
CA VAL A 20 17.71 -3.34 -5.19
C VAL A 20 16.55 -4.23 -5.61
N ASN A 21 15.43 -4.15 -4.87
CA ASN A 21 14.23 -4.92 -5.23
C ASN A 21 13.69 -4.49 -6.60
N LYS A 22 13.59 -3.19 -6.85
CA LYS A 22 13.13 -2.66 -8.14
C LYS A 22 14.04 -3.07 -9.30
N LEU A 23 15.37 -3.12 -9.07
CA LEU A 23 16.33 -3.61 -10.06
C LEU A 23 16.14 -5.12 -10.33
N ARG A 24 15.96 -5.92 -9.28
CA ARG A 24 15.70 -7.37 -9.41
C ARG A 24 14.42 -7.65 -10.19
N THR A 25 13.34 -6.92 -9.88
CA THR A 25 12.07 -7.02 -10.59
C THR A 25 12.24 -6.66 -12.06
N ARG A 26 12.92 -5.57 -12.39
CA ARG A 26 13.19 -5.18 -13.78
C ARG A 26 14.00 -6.23 -14.53
N LEU A 27 15.04 -6.78 -13.90
CA LEU A 27 15.84 -7.85 -14.50
C LEU A 27 14.97 -9.10 -14.75
N TYR A 28 14.14 -9.46 -13.78
CA TYR A 28 13.20 -10.59 -13.93
C TYR A 28 12.22 -10.36 -15.09
N GLN A 29 11.62 -9.17 -15.18
CA GLN A 29 10.69 -8.79 -16.26
C GLN A 29 11.35 -8.91 -17.65
N THR A 30 12.62 -8.50 -17.76
CA THR A 30 13.36 -8.60 -19.02
C THR A 30 13.62 -10.06 -19.41
N LEU A 31 13.96 -10.91 -18.46
CA LEU A 31 14.27 -12.33 -18.70
C LEU A 31 13.02 -13.19 -18.85
N HIS A 32 11.92 -12.83 -18.20
CA HIS A 32 10.69 -13.61 -18.13
C HIS A 32 9.44 -12.71 -18.32
N PRO A 33 9.28 -12.09 -19.50
CA PRO A 33 8.17 -11.17 -19.72
C PRO A 33 6.82 -11.87 -19.66
N CYS A 34 5.93 -11.36 -18.82
CA CYS A 34 4.55 -11.86 -18.70
C CYS A 34 3.61 -10.98 -19.54
N ARG A 35 2.80 -11.58 -20.41
CA ARG A 35 1.83 -10.85 -21.24
C ARG A 35 0.49 -10.60 -20.53
N GLU A 36 0.20 -11.39 -19.51
CA GLU A 36 -1.08 -11.33 -18.79
C GLU A 36 -0.85 -11.27 -17.27
N PRO A 37 -0.41 -10.11 -16.75
CA PRO A 37 -0.18 -9.94 -15.33
C PRO A 37 -1.47 -10.09 -14.54
N ARG A 38 -1.36 -10.63 -13.33
CA ARG A 38 -2.46 -10.67 -12.35
C ARG A 38 -2.31 -9.52 -11.38
N ILE A 39 -3.40 -8.78 -11.18
CA ILE A 39 -3.43 -7.72 -10.19
C ILE A 39 -3.76 -8.32 -8.83
N VAL A 40 -3.00 -7.94 -7.83
CA VAL A 40 -3.28 -8.23 -6.42
C VAL A 40 -3.45 -6.90 -5.68
N PHE A 41 -4.63 -6.70 -5.13
CA PHE A 41 -4.93 -5.52 -4.31
C PHE A 41 -4.71 -5.82 -2.83
N VAL A 42 -4.08 -4.90 -2.11
CA VAL A 42 -3.94 -4.95 -0.65
C VAL A 42 -4.82 -3.87 -0.05
N PHE A 43 -5.92 -4.28 0.55
CA PHE A 43 -6.89 -3.42 1.21
C PHE A 43 -6.71 -3.42 2.73
N GLY A 44 -7.21 -2.40 3.38
CA GLY A 44 -7.25 -2.33 4.83
C GLY A 44 -7.19 -0.89 5.34
N CYS A 45 -7.31 -0.75 6.64
CA CYS A 45 -7.18 0.55 7.31
C CYS A 45 -5.71 0.96 7.40
N GLN A 46 -5.45 2.27 7.46
CA GLN A 46 -4.14 2.78 7.83
C GLN A 46 -3.69 2.17 9.16
N ARG A 47 -2.40 1.92 9.32
CA ARG A 47 -1.77 1.33 10.53
C ARG A 47 -2.20 -0.10 10.85
N SER A 48 -2.91 -0.78 9.96
CA SER A 48 -3.27 -2.20 10.14
C SER A 48 -2.17 -3.19 9.75
N GLY A 49 -1.04 -2.72 9.18
CA GLY A 49 0.06 -3.58 8.74
C GLY A 49 0.12 -3.79 7.21
N THR A 50 -0.70 -3.08 6.44
CA THR A 50 -0.74 -3.18 4.97
C THR A 50 0.61 -2.92 4.32
N THR A 51 1.39 -1.96 4.83
CA THR A 51 2.74 -1.66 4.33
C THR A 51 3.71 -2.80 4.60
N MET A 52 3.62 -3.44 5.77
CA MET A 52 4.45 -4.59 6.12
C MET A 52 4.17 -5.77 5.18
N LEU A 53 2.90 -6.14 5.01
CA LEU A 53 2.52 -7.21 4.10
C LEU A 53 2.96 -6.93 2.66
N ARG A 54 2.69 -5.71 2.17
CA ARG A 54 3.14 -5.27 0.86
C ARG A 54 4.66 -5.48 0.70
N SER A 55 5.45 -5.04 1.67
CA SER A 55 6.91 -5.19 1.63
C SER A 55 7.33 -6.66 1.57
N PHE A 56 6.67 -7.55 2.31
CA PHE A 56 6.96 -8.99 2.24
C PHE A 56 6.68 -9.57 0.87
N ILE A 57 5.51 -9.29 0.30
CA ILE A 57 5.13 -9.79 -1.03
C ILE A 57 6.05 -9.19 -2.10
N GLY A 58 6.36 -7.89 -1.99
CA GLY A 58 7.22 -7.15 -2.92
C GLY A 58 8.70 -7.57 -2.90
N PHE A 59 9.13 -8.45 -1.99
CA PHE A 59 10.45 -9.07 -2.04
C PHE A 59 10.61 -10.08 -3.17
N ASP A 60 9.53 -10.65 -3.66
CA ASP A 60 9.58 -11.58 -4.77
C ASP A 60 9.84 -10.81 -6.08
N PRO A 61 10.88 -11.13 -6.86
CA PRO A 61 11.19 -10.43 -8.11
C PRO A 61 10.10 -10.60 -9.19
N ARG A 62 9.18 -11.56 -9.01
CA ARG A 62 8.02 -11.72 -9.88
C ARG A 62 6.92 -10.70 -9.63
N VAL A 63 7.03 -9.93 -8.56
CA VAL A 63 6.04 -8.95 -8.14
C VAL A 63 6.51 -7.54 -8.49
N ASP A 64 5.72 -6.86 -9.29
CA ASP A 64 5.85 -5.42 -9.49
C ASP A 64 5.07 -4.70 -8.38
N ASP A 65 5.80 -4.20 -7.41
CA ASP A 65 5.24 -3.60 -6.20
C ASP A 65 4.96 -2.12 -6.40
N GLN A 66 3.68 -1.76 -6.43
CA GLN A 66 3.19 -0.40 -6.59
C GLN A 66 2.53 0.07 -5.29
N GLY A 67 3.28 0.85 -4.52
CA GLY A 67 2.81 1.39 -3.26
C GLY A 67 2.11 2.73 -3.40
N GLU A 68 1.53 3.19 -2.30
CA GLU A 68 1.00 4.55 -2.23
C GLU A 68 2.10 5.56 -2.51
N GLY A 69 1.79 6.53 -3.36
CA GLY A 69 2.71 7.57 -3.76
C GLY A 69 3.69 7.16 -4.86
N ASP A 70 3.64 5.92 -5.32
CA ASP A 70 4.45 5.48 -6.44
C ASP A 70 3.73 5.78 -7.77
N PRO A 71 4.15 6.80 -8.53
CA PRO A 71 3.66 6.94 -9.91
C PRO A 71 4.09 5.70 -10.72
N PRO A 72 3.32 5.29 -11.70
CA PRO A 72 2.17 5.99 -12.27
C PRO A 72 0.79 5.57 -11.72
N TYR A 73 0.69 4.66 -10.75
CA TYR A 73 -0.59 4.10 -10.29
C TYR A 73 -1.35 4.97 -9.31
N PHE A 74 -0.72 6.00 -8.77
CA PHE A 74 -1.33 6.89 -7.79
C PHE A 74 -1.17 8.35 -8.20
N TRP A 75 -2.19 9.13 -7.92
CA TRP A 75 -2.21 10.56 -8.18
C TRP A 75 -2.80 11.31 -7.00
N GLN A 76 -2.40 12.56 -6.87
CA GLN A 76 -2.92 13.45 -5.85
C GLN A 76 -4.23 14.08 -6.33
N VAL A 77 -5.26 14.07 -5.48
CA VAL A 77 -6.52 14.72 -5.78
C VAL A 77 -6.41 16.21 -5.45
N PRO A 78 -6.61 17.13 -6.42
CA PRO A 78 -6.36 18.57 -6.22
C PRO A 78 -7.24 19.26 -5.18
N VAL A 79 -8.40 18.69 -4.88
CA VAL A 79 -9.44 19.29 -4.00
C VAL A 79 -9.35 18.76 -2.57
N GLU A 80 -8.60 17.68 -2.36
CA GLU A 80 -8.44 17.06 -1.07
C GLU A 80 -7.06 17.37 -0.48
N ASP A 81 -6.88 17.03 0.78
CA ASP A 81 -5.59 17.13 1.44
C ASP A 81 -4.47 16.49 0.57
N PRO A 82 -3.35 17.19 0.33
CA PRO A 82 -2.23 16.70 -0.48
C PRO A 82 -1.64 15.37 -0.02
N ARG A 83 -2.02 14.90 1.15
CA ARG A 83 -1.63 13.59 1.68
C ARG A 83 -2.53 12.44 1.21
N TYR A 84 -3.68 12.74 0.58
CA TYR A 84 -4.56 11.71 0.03
C TYR A 84 -4.15 11.37 -1.39
N LEU A 85 -3.64 10.17 -1.55
CA LEU A 85 -3.29 9.60 -2.84
C LEU A 85 -4.33 8.56 -3.22
N ARG A 86 -5.02 8.78 -4.31
CA ARG A 86 -5.97 7.82 -4.88
C ARG A 86 -5.33 7.05 -6.02
N ALA A 87 -5.85 5.86 -6.25
CA ALA A 87 -5.50 5.13 -7.46
C ALA A 87 -6.00 5.90 -8.69
N VAL A 88 -5.23 5.81 -9.76
CA VAL A 88 -5.65 6.34 -11.08
C VAL A 88 -6.94 5.66 -11.55
N PRO A 89 -7.63 6.20 -12.58
CA PRO A 89 -8.80 5.57 -13.17
C PRO A 89 -8.57 4.09 -13.53
N ASP A 90 -9.64 3.30 -13.48
CA ASP A 90 -9.56 1.85 -13.64
C ASP A 90 -8.96 1.42 -14.99
N GLU A 91 -9.24 2.18 -16.06
CA GLU A 91 -8.66 1.96 -17.39
C GLU A 91 -7.15 2.16 -17.41
N GLU A 92 -6.69 3.13 -16.64
CA GLU A 92 -5.25 3.41 -16.51
C GLU A 92 -4.56 2.32 -15.68
N ILE A 93 -5.20 1.80 -14.63
CA ILE A 93 -4.71 0.64 -13.88
C ILE A 93 -4.52 -0.55 -14.82
N GLU A 94 -5.49 -0.80 -15.69
CA GLU A 94 -5.43 -1.91 -16.66
C GLU A 94 -4.28 -1.71 -17.65
N ARG A 95 -4.15 -0.52 -18.23
CA ARG A 95 -3.08 -0.19 -19.17
C ARG A 95 -1.70 -0.35 -18.54
N LEU A 96 -1.50 0.21 -17.36
CA LEU A 96 -0.23 0.17 -16.64
C LEU A 96 0.12 -1.25 -16.19
N SER A 97 -0.87 -2.01 -15.74
CA SER A 97 -0.67 -3.40 -15.34
C SER A 97 -0.21 -4.26 -16.50
N ARG A 98 -0.79 -4.07 -17.69
CA ARG A 98 -0.34 -4.78 -18.91
C ARG A 98 1.09 -4.39 -19.33
N ALA A 99 1.47 -3.14 -19.10
CA ALA A 99 2.82 -2.64 -19.41
C ALA A 99 3.90 -3.12 -18.42
N SER A 100 3.51 -3.66 -17.28
CA SER A 100 4.43 -4.07 -16.22
C SER A 100 5.31 -5.27 -16.62
N HIS A 101 4.83 -6.17 -17.49
CA HIS A 101 5.50 -7.44 -17.83
C HIS A 101 5.81 -8.37 -16.65
N SER A 102 5.39 -8.05 -15.43
CA SER A 102 5.50 -8.90 -14.26
C SER A 102 4.33 -9.90 -14.18
N PRO A 103 4.54 -11.13 -13.68
CA PRO A 103 3.44 -12.06 -13.42
C PRO A 103 2.40 -11.53 -12.45
N VAL A 104 2.83 -10.68 -11.50
CA VAL A 104 1.98 -10.08 -10.48
C VAL A 104 2.25 -8.58 -10.39
N VAL A 105 1.19 -7.79 -10.42
CA VAL A 105 1.21 -6.36 -10.08
C VAL A 105 0.51 -6.18 -8.75
N LEU A 106 1.25 -5.74 -7.75
CA LEU A 106 0.75 -5.53 -6.39
C LEU A 106 0.40 -4.05 -6.19
N ILE A 107 -0.87 -3.77 -5.96
CA ILE A 107 -1.38 -2.41 -5.77
C ILE A 107 -1.97 -2.28 -4.37
N LYS A 108 -1.55 -1.25 -3.62
CA LYS A 108 -2.08 -0.97 -2.29
C LYS A 108 -2.90 0.33 -2.28
N PRO A 109 -4.18 0.30 -2.70
CA PRO A 109 -5.03 1.48 -2.77
C PRO A 109 -5.67 1.78 -1.40
N LEU A 110 -4.87 2.20 -0.42
CA LEU A 110 -5.31 2.35 0.97
C LEU A 110 -6.52 3.26 1.11
N HIS A 111 -6.49 4.42 0.46
CA HIS A 111 -7.58 5.41 0.50
C HIS A 111 -8.81 5.01 -0.33
N ASP A 112 -8.66 4.05 -1.22
CA ASP A 112 -9.74 3.48 -2.03
C ASP A 112 -10.21 2.10 -1.55
N SER A 113 -9.84 1.70 -0.31
CA SER A 113 -10.25 0.39 0.25
C SER A 113 -11.77 0.22 0.31
N GLN A 114 -12.55 1.30 0.45
CA GLN A 114 -14.01 1.28 0.38
C GLN A 114 -14.54 0.86 -1.01
N ARG A 115 -13.72 1.00 -2.07
CA ARG A 115 -14.04 0.57 -3.43
C ARG A 115 -13.62 -0.87 -3.73
N ALA A 116 -13.18 -1.63 -2.73
CA ALA A 116 -12.62 -2.98 -2.93
C ALA A 116 -13.55 -3.89 -3.76
N ALA A 117 -14.86 -3.90 -3.46
CA ALA A 117 -15.84 -4.69 -4.21
C ALA A 117 -15.88 -4.27 -5.69
N ALA A 118 -15.95 -2.97 -5.98
CA ALA A 118 -15.97 -2.45 -7.34
C ALA A 118 -14.67 -2.77 -8.10
N LEU A 119 -13.52 -2.64 -7.45
CA LEU A 119 -12.24 -2.98 -8.05
C LEU A 119 -12.14 -4.48 -8.38
N LEU A 120 -12.56 -5.36 -7.48
CA LEU A 120 -12.55 -6.81 -7.72
C LEU A 120 -13.55 -7.22 -8.81
N GLN A 121 -14.69 -6.54 -8.90
CA GLN A 121 -15.66 -6.75 -9.96
C GLN A 121 -15.15 -6.26 -11.32
N ARG A 122 -14.48 -5.09 -11.36
CA ARG A 122 -13.89 -4.53 -12.58
C ARG A 122 -12.72 -5.36 -13.10
N PHE A 123 -11.96 -5.98 -12.19
CA PHE A 123 -10.80 -6.83 -12.51
C PHE A 123 -11.04 -8.28 -12.07
N PRO A 124 -11.85 -9.07 -12.78
CA PRO A 124 -12.31 -10.39 -12.32
C PRO A 124 -11.18 -11.42 -12.16
N ARG A 125 -10.03 -11.21 -12.80
CA ARG A 125 -8.83 -12.05 -12.63
C ARG A 125 -7.93 -11.59 -11.48
N SER A 126 -8.26 -10.47 -10.82
CA SER A 126 -7.51 -9.96 -9.68
C SER A 126 -7.80 -10.75 -8.41
N LYS A 127 -6.95 -10.53 -7.40
CA LYS A 127 -7.16 -11.03 -6.04
C LYS A 127 -7.11 -9.86 -5.07
N GLY A 128 -7.92 -9.92 -4.03
CA GLY A 128 -7.90 -8.96 -2.93
C GLY A 128 -7.37 -9.62 -1.66
N ILE A 129 -6.44 -8.96 -1.01
CA ILE A 129 -5.99 -9.31 0.33
C ILE A 129 -6.48 -8.21 1.26
N TRP A 130 -7.34 -8.56 2.19
CA TRP A 130 -7.85 -7.63 3.19
C TRP A 130 -7.13 -7.82 4.51
N ILE A 131 -6.46 -6.77 5.01
CA ILE A 131 -5.81 -6.81 6.31
C ILE A 131 -6.73 -6.18 7.34
N PHE A 132 -7.02 -6.98 8.35
CA PHE A 132 -7.75 -6.57 9.54
C PHE A 132 -6.81 -6.54 10.75
N ARG A 133 -6.96 -5.51 11.57
CA ARG A 133 -6.28 -5.39 12.86
C ARG A 133 -7.25 -4.84 13.88
N HIS A 134 -7.12 -5.26 15.15
CA HIS A 134 -7.98 -4.78 16.21
C HIS A 134 -7.90 -3.25 16.32
N TYR A 135 -9.05 -2.60 16.44
CA TYR A 135 -9.14 -1.14 16.37
C TYR A 135 -8.31 -0.42 17.44
N HIS A 136 -8.21 -0.95 18.67
CA HIS A 136 -7.37 -0.39 19.73
C HIS A 136 -5.91 -0.29 19.28
N GLU A 137 -5.38 -1.31 18.64
CA GLU A 137 -4.00 -1.31 18.17
C GLU A 137 -3.78 -0.36 16.99
N VAL A 138 -4.79 -0.21 16.15
CA VAL A 138 -4.77 0.77 15.05
C VAL A 138 -4.71 2.18 15.63
N ILE A 139 -5.59 2.49 16.62
CA ILE A 139 -5.62 3.79 17.30
C ILE A 139 -4.29 4.07 18.00
N LEU A 140 -3.78 3.14 18.80
CA LEU A 140 -2.49 3.30 19.47
C LEU A 140 -1.34 3.51 18.48
N SER A 141 -1.33 2.78 17.37
CA SER A 141 -0.34 2.94 16.32
C SER A 141 -0.45 4.31 15.63
N HIS A 142 -1.67 4.82 15.45
CA HIS A 142 -1.90 6.18 14.94
C HIS A 142 -1.37 7.24 15.88
N LEU A 143 -1.78 7.18 17.14
CA LEU A 143 -1.35 8.14 18.16
C LEU A 143 0.18 8.18 18.30
N ASN A 144 0.83 7.02 18.33
CA ASN A 144 2.29 6.94 18.43
C ASN A 144 3.00 7.46 17.17
N TYR A 145 2.46 7.18 15.98
CA TYR A 145 3.08 7.62 14.73
C TYR A 145 2.99 9.12 14.52
N TYR A 146 1.86 9.72 14.90
CA TYR A 146 1.61 11.15 14.73
C TYR A 146 1.97 11.99 15.98
N ARG A 147 2.40 11.34 17.07
CA ARG A 147 2.84 12.04 18.29
C ARG A 147 3.96 13.00 17.98
N GLY A 148 3.70 14.32 18.12
CA GLY A 148 4.65 15.39 17.83
C GLY A 148 4.75 15.79 16.34
N ARG A 149 3.95 15.20 15.45
CA ARG A 149 3.87 15.56 14.02
C ARG A 149 2.52 16.17 13.65
N TYR A 150 1.74 16.50 14.63
CA TYR A 150 0.39 16.99 14.41
C TYR A 150 0.39 18.46 13.96
N ASP A 151 0.20 18.63 12.68
CA ASP A 151 -0.79 19.55 12.14
C ASP A 151 -2.04 18.69 11.85
N PRO A 152 -3.20 18.98 12.40
CA PRO A 152 -4.27 18.01 12.50
C PRO A 152 -5.24 18.00 11.31
N PRO A 153 -5.04 17.16 10.29
CA PRO A 153 -6.19 16.84 9.42
C PRO A 153 -7.12 15.83 10.07
N CYS A 154 -6.65 15.06 11.05
CA CYS A 154 -7.55 14.20 11.84
C CYS A 154 -8.42 15.02 12.82
N ALA A 155 -8.03 16.24 13.18
CA ALA A 155 -8.88 17.14 13.95
C ALA A 155 -10.16 17.52 13.19
N ILE A 156 -10.10 17.61 11.87
CA ILE A 156 -11.30 17.85 11.05
C ILE A 156 -12.26 16.67 11.16
N PHE A 157 -11.73 15.43 11.13
CA PHE A 157 -12.56 14.22 11.28
C PHE A 157 -13.13 14.10 12.70
N TRP A 158 -12.36 14.42 13.75
CA TRP A 158 -12.84 14.37 15.13
C TRP A 158 -13.77 15.52 15.45
N ASN A 159 -13.57 16.71 14.91
CA ASN A 159 -14.44 17.86 15.10
C ASN A 159 -15.75 17.75 14.32
N SER A 160 -15.82 16.91 13.30
CA SER A 160 -17.06 16.62 12.57
C SER A 160 -17.94 15.55 13.24
N ILE A 161 -17.44 14.84 14.26
CA ILE A 161 -18.24 13.93 15.06
C ILE A 161 -18.97 14.78 16.13
N PRO A 162 -20.32 14.94 16.04
CA PRO A 162 -21.03 15.69 17.04
C PRO A 162 -20.80 15.04 18.41
N PRO A 163 -20.61 15.83 19.49
CA PRO A 163 -20.48 15.27 20.82
C PRO A 163 -21.69 14.40 21.11
N ARG A 164 -21.46 13.13 21.47
CA ARG A 164 -22.55 12.24 21.88
C ARG A 164 -23.32 12.93 22.96
N GLY A 165 -24.57 13.30 22.64
CA GLY A 165 -25.47 13.92 23.58
C GLY A 165 -25.46 13.10 24.88
N LYS A 166 -25.22 13.77 26.00
CA LYS A 166 -25.43 13.17 27.32
C LYS A 166 -26.86 12.66 27.32
N ALA A 167 -27.02 11.34 27.36
CA ALA A 167 -28.35 10.76 27.64
C ALA A 167 -28.83 11.44 28.94
N LYS A 168 -29.88 12.22 28.80
CA LYS A 168 -30.58 12.75 29.98
C LYS A 168 -31.16 11.55 30.73
N ALA A 169 -30.69 11.38 31.94
CA ALA A 169 -31.29 10.51 32.93
C ALA A 169 -32.71 10.98 33.26
#